data_e9e6bbeace42b65f24823fb670f98049
#
_entry.id   e9e6bbeace42b65f24823fb670f98049
#
_cell.length_a   1.000
_cell.length_b   1.000
_cell.length_c   1.000
_cell.angle_alpha   90.00
_cell.angle_beta   90.00
_cell.angle_gamma   90.00
#
_symmetry.space_group_name_H-M   'P 1'
#
loop_
_entity.id
_entity.type
_entity.pdbx_description
1 polymer ?
#
loop_
_entity_poly.entity_id
_entity_poly.type
_entity_poly.pdbx_seq_one_letter_code
_entity_poly.pdbx_strand_id
1 'polypeptide(L)'
;TAYKERAHLVVNVSGQEQVVNPAIAAGLSYTTIPEDKTLTVAYFKDDSCKIAATDNDRKEEGILYVKLSYAGDTDYAEFEEVYVMSLTSKIAIDASKITKPQTTGIKEGQLLSTSLLSGGSVKDEDGYTIAGTFVWTNGNAVMPAGKQSCSVTFYPDNSSYYNTAEVSVEVEVTPTYLVTATGTTGGTVNVLGKTEDDVYVKGQEISLVALSLPNYKFESWSVTGASETLPANDSIFVKADNNKTYTANFSPIMRAVTINHVGNGSLSVTAEGAKVASGAFLRQGT
;
A
#
# COMPACT_ATOMS: atom_id res chain seq x y z
N THR A 1 -44.41 -13.74 15.78
CA THR A 1 -43.59 -14.79 16.44
C THR A 1 -42.16 -14.27 16.44
N ALA A 2 -41.69 -13.77 17.60
CA ALA A 2 -40.34 -13.28 17.73
C ALA A 2 -39.37 -14.46 17.57
N TYR A 3 -38.49 -14.37 16.61
CA TYR A 3 -37.32 -15.25 16.53
C TYR A 3 -36.42 -14.95 17.74
N LYS A 4 -36.39 -15.86 18.70
CA LYS A 4 -35.36 -15.82 19.74
C LYS A 4 -34.04 -16.16 19.09
N GLU A 5 -33.02 -15.33 19.34
CA GLU A 5 -31.64 -15.64 18.95
C GLU A 5 -31.29 -17.03 19.48
N ARG A 6 -30.86 -17.89 18.58
CA ARG A 6 -30.44 -19.24 18.93
C ARG A 6 -29.09 -19.12 19.59
N ALA A 7 -28.94 -19.65 20.79
CA ALA A 7 -27.62 -19.82 21.40
C ALA A 7 -26.79 -20.72 20.47
N HIS A 8 -25.68 -20.21 19.96
CA HIS A 8 -24.72 -20.97 19.19
C HIS A 8 -23.72 -21.58 20.16
N LEU A 9 -23.59 -22.89 20.15
CA LEU A 9 -22.48 -23.55 20.82
C LEU A 9 -21.26 -23.40 19.91
N VAL A 10 -20.25 -22.67 20.33
CA VAL A 10 -18.99 -22.51 19.60
C VAL A 10 -18.02 -23.57 20.14
N VAL A 11 -17.56 -24.45 19.25
CA VAL A 11 -16.57 -25.46 19.58
C VAL A 11 -15.28 -25.17 18.83
N ASN A 12 -14.15 -25.18 19.54
CA ASN A 12 -12.84 -25.02 18.94
C ASN A 12 -12.32 -26.38 18.45
N VAL A 13 -12.24 -26.56 17.12
CA VAL A 13 -11.71 -27.75 16.48
C VAL A 13 -10.40 -27.39 15.80
N SER A 14 -9.30 -28.02 16.22
CA SER A 14 -7.95 -27.76 15.67
C SER A 14 -7.52 -26.29 15.66
N GLY A 15 -7.91 -25.51 16.68
CA GLY A 15 -7.60 -24.07 16.78
C GLY A 15 -8.55 -23.18 15.97
N GLN A 16 -9.61 -23.73 15.40
CA GLN A 16 -10.65 -23.01 14.65
C GLN A 16 -11.96 -23.06 15.43
N GLU A 17 -12.61 -21.91 15.59
CA GLU A 17 -13.97 -21.86 16.14
C GLU A 17 -14.96 -22.34 15.09
N GLN A 18 -15.77 -23.33 15.44
CA GLN A 18 -16.86 -23.85 14.61
C GLN A 18 -18.20 -23.59 15.30
N VAL A 19 -19.15 -23.05 14.54
CA VAL A 19 -20.50 -22.84 15.03
C VAL A 19 -21.28 -24.14 14.96
N VAL A 20 -21.73 -24.61 16.11
CA VAL A 20 -22.59 -25.79 16.20
C VAL A 20 -24.03 -25.33 16.12
N ASN A 21 -24.76 -25.78 15.08
CA ASN A 21 -26.20 -25.60 15.00
C ASN A 21 -26.87 -26.78 15.74
N PRO A 22 -27.40 -26.56 16.95
CA PRO A 22 -28.20 -27.62 17.58
C PRO A 22 -29.48 -27.84 16.74
N ALA A 23 -29.69 -29.06 16.28
CA ALA A 23 -31.00 -29.48 15.77
C ALA A 23 -31.98 -29.49 16.95
N ILE A 24 -32.79 -28.45 17.07
CA ILE A 24 -33.79 -28.37 18.13
C ILE A 24 -34.97 -29.24 17.71
N ALA A 25 -35.21 -30.33 18.45
CA ALA A 25 -36.45 -31.07 18.35
C ALA A 25 -37.63 -30.12 18.72
N ALA A 26 -38.66 -30.11 17.89
CA ALA A 26 -39.82 -29.25 18.11
C ALA A 26 -40.47 -29.61 19.46
N GLY A 27 -40.50 -28.61 20.38
CA GLY A 27 -41.18 -28.74 21.66
C GLY A 27 -40.33 -28.51 22.92
N LEU A 28 -39.03 -28.19 22.80
CA LEU A 28 -38.19 -27.90 23.97
C LEU A 28 -38.43 -26.48 24.49
N SER A 29 -38.78 -26.34 25.75
CA SER A 29 -38.78 -25.05 26.47
C SER A 29 -37.40 -24.80 27.06
N TYR A 30 -36.82 -23.66 26.71
CA TYR A 30 -35.53 -23.24 27.25
C TYR A 30 -35.66 -22.81 28.71
N THR A 31 -34.91 -23.46 29.60
CA THR A 31 -34.66 -22.95 30.93
C THR A 31 -33.37 -22.15 30.90
N THR A 32 -33.41 -20.86 31.19
CA THR A 32 -32.22 -20.04 31.34
C THR A 32 -31.54 -20.43 32.64
N ILE A 33 -30.35 -21.03 32.57
CA ILE A 33 -29.54 -21.32 33.75
C ILE A 33 -28.69 -20.09 34.07
N PRO A 34 -28.66 -19.62 35.32
CA PRO A 34 -27.80 -18.52 35.71
C PRO A 34 -26.32 -18.82 35.46
N GLU A 35 -25.54 -17.75 35.16
CA GLU A 35 -24.11 -17.84 34.80
C GLU A 35 -23.23 -18.44 35.93
N ASP A 36 -23.71 -18.39 37.20
CA ASP A 36 -23.02 -18.94 38.36
C ASP A 36 -23.19 -20.46 38.50
N LYS A 37 -23.99 -21.11 37.68
CA LYS A 37 -24.23 -22.56 37.70
C LYS A 37 -23.35 -23.31 36.70
N THR A 38 -22.78 -24.44 37.17
CA THR A 38 -21.87 -25.21 36.32
C THR A 38 -22.65 -26.29 35.52
N LEU A 39 -22.61 -26.16 34.20
CA LEU A 39 -23.09 -27.19 33.29
C LEU A 39 -22.01 -28.23 33.03
N THR A 40 -22.43 -29.51 32.98
CA THR A 40 -21.58 -30.60 32.49
C THR A 40 -21.85 -30.80 30.98
N VAL A 41 -20.76 -30.73 30.18
CA VAL A 41 -20.81 -30.98 28.74
C VAL A 41 -20.04 -32.24 28.43
N ALA A 42 -20.71 -33.22 27.78
CA ALA A 42 -20.08 -34.45 27.37
C ALA A 42 -20.38 -34.75 25.90
N TYR A 43 -19.42 -35.33 25.19
CA TYR A 43 -19.50 -35.60 23.75
C TYR A 43 -19.59 -37.12 23.50
N PHE A 44 -20.48 -37.53 22.62
CA PHE A 44 -20.75 -38.92 22.29
C PHE A 44 -20.78 -39.13 20.78
N LYS A 45 -20.54 -40.38 20.37
CA LYS A 45 -20.58 -40.84 18.96
C LYS A 45 -21.96 -41.39 18.57
N ASP A 46 -22.83 -41.57 19.51
CA ASP A 46 -24.16 -42.15 19.32
C ASP A 46 -25.26 -41.33 20.00
N ASP A 47 -26.46 -41.38 19.48
CA ASP A 47 -27.63 -40.63 19.94
C ASP A 47 -28.10 -41.04 21.36
N SER A 48 -27.76 -42.26 21.74
CA SER A 48 -28.07 -42.81 23.07
C SER A 48 -27.04 -42.42 24.14
N CYS A 49 -26.02 -41.66 23.76
CA CYS A 49 -24.95 -41.15 24.65
C CYS A 49 -24.22 -42.25 25.43
N LYS A 50 -23.98 -43.43 24.80
CA LYS A 50 -23.28 -44.55 25.41
C LYS A 50 -21.82 -44.64 25.00
N ILE A 51 -21.46 -44.16 23.84
CA ILE A 51 -20.09 -44.20 23.30
C ILE A 51 -19.49 -42.80 23.41
N ALA A 52 -18.65 -42.56 24.42
CA ALA A 52 -17.98 -41.28 24.59
C ALA A 52 -17.08 -40.95 23.38
N ALA A 53 -17.14 -39.71 22.92
CA ALA A 53 -16.25 -39.23 21.88
C ALA A 53 -14.88 -38.83 22.51
N THR A 54 -13.81 -39.20 21.80
CA THR A 54 -12.44 -38.82 22.14
C THR A 54 -12.11 -37.44 21.62
N ASP A 55 -10.95 -36.89 22.03
CA ASP A 55 -10.44 -35.65 21.50
C ASP A 55 -10.18 -35.70 19.99
N ASN A 56 -9.85 -36.88 19.45
CA ASN A 56 -9.68 -37.05 18.02
C ASN A 56 -11.01 -37.05 17.28
N ASP A 57 -12.04 -37.71 17.81
CA ASP A 57 -13.38 -37.70 17.21
C ASP A 57 -13.92 -36.26 17.08
N ARG A 58 -13.52 -35.34 17.99
CA ARG A 58 -13.91 -33.94 17.98
C ARG A 58 -13.13 -33.07 16.97
N LYS A 59 -12.13 -33.65 16.29
CA LYS A 59 -11.30 -33.01 15.27
C LYS A 59 -11.58 -33.51 13.86
N GLU A 60 -12.31 -34.63 13.74
CA GLU A 60 -12.64 -35.24 12.46
C GLU A 60 -14.05 -34.83 12.01
N GLU A 61 -14.29 -34.84 10.72
CA GLU A 61 -15.61 -34.64 10.16
C GLU A 61 -16.56 -35.77 10.60
N GLY A 62 -17.78 -35.37 10.93
CA GLY A 62 -18.76 -36.36 11.36
C GLY A 62 -19.87 -35.76 12.21
N ILE A 63 -20.68 -36.65 12.77
CA ILE A 63 -21.77 -36.31 13.67
C ILE A 63 -21.35 -36.68 15.09
N LEU A 64 -21.47 -35.76 16.01
CA LEU A 64 -21.35 -35.98 17.45
C LEU A 64 -22.63 -35.55 18.14
N TYR A 65 -22.86 -36.16 19.29
CA TYR A 65 -23.99 -35.87 20.15
C TYR A 65 -23.44 -35.19 21.41
N VAL A 66 -23.90 -33.95 21.67
CA VAL A 66 -23.45 -33.15 22.79
C VAL A 66 -24.51 -33.19 23.87
N LYS A 67 -24.18 -33.83 24.98
CA LYS A 67 -25.06 -33.92 26.15
C LYS A 67 -24.72 -32.80 27.12
N LEU A 68 -25.71 -31.96 27.37
CA LEU A 68 -25.66 -30.93 28.43
C LEU A 68 -26.44 -31.46 29.61
N SER A 69 -25.84 -31.39 30.81
CA SER A 69 -26.54 -31.82 32.02
C SER A 69 -26.23 -30.87 33.17
N TYR A 70 -27.25 -30.72 34.01
CA TYR A 70 -27.17 -30.00 35.26
C TYR A 70 -27.75 -30.88 36.37
N ALA A 71 -27.02 -31.05 37.47
CA ALA A 71 -27.41 -32.00 38.53
C ALA A 71 -28.56 -31.50 39.42
N GLY A 72 -28.99 -30.24 39.19
CA GLY A 72 -29.99 -29.60 40.04
C GLY A 72 -29.38 -29.04 41.34
N ASP A 73 -30.12 -28.16 42.00
CA ASP A 73 -29.83 -27.64 43.34
C ASP A 73 -31.17 -27.29 44.04
N THR A 74 -31.08 -26.51 45.13
CA THR A 74 -32.28 -26.10 45.89
C THR A 74 -33.23 -25.21 45.09
N ASP A 75 -32.73 -24.50 44.11
CA ASP A 75 -33.46 -23.46 43.36
C ASP A 75 -33.83 -23.89 41.96
N TYR A 76 -33.08 -24.86 41.36
CA TYR A 76 -33.23 -25.34 40.01
C TYR A 76 -33.30 -26.84 39.94
N ALA A 77 -34.21 -27.37 39.12
CA ALA A 77 -34.32 -28.78 38.86
C ALA A 77 -33.17 -29.32 38.01
N GLU A 78 -32.85 -30.60 38.17
CA GLU A 78 -31.96 -31.30 37.26
C GLU A 78 -32.50 -31.31 35.84
N PHE A 79 -31.60 -31.28 34.84
CA PHE A 79 -31.96 -31.50 33.46
C PHE A 79 -30.83 -32.20 32.70
N GLU A 80 -31.21 -32.83 31.62
CA GLU A 80 -30.33 -33.45 30.66
C GLU A 80 -30.90 -33.26 29.25
N GLU A 81 -30.10 -32.71 28.34
CA GLU A 81 -30.49 -32.47 26.96
C GLU A 81 -29.36 -32.90 26.01
N VAL A 82 -29.73 -33.50 24.87
CA VAL A 82 -28.80 -33.97 23.86
C VAL A 82 -28.99 -33.20 22.57
N TYR A 83 -27.89 -32.63 22.06
CA TYR A 83 -27.84 -31.87 20.83
C TYR A 83 -27.05 -32.67 19.77
N VAL A 84 -27.43 -32.55 18.52
CA VAL A 84 -26.66 -33.07 17.39
C VAL A 84 -25.69 -32.01 16.90
N MET A 85 -24.40 -32.34 16.90
CA MET A 85 -23.33 -31.52 16.39
C MET A 85 -22.78 -32.12 15.10
N SER A 86 -22.86 -31.38 13.98
CA SER A 86 -22.24 -31.80 12.72
C SER A 86 -20.90 -31.02 12.58
N LEU A 87 -19.83 -31.81 12.53
CA LEU A 87 -18.48 -31.28 12.23
C LEU A 87 -18.25 -31.44 10.74
N THR A 88 -18.10 -30.32 10.06
CA THR A 88 -17.82 -30.27 8.63
C THR A 88 -16.57 -29.42 8.38
N SER A 89 -15.79 -29.81 7.37
CA SER A 89 -14.70 -28.93 6.89
C SER A 89 -15.29 -27.62 6.40
N LYS A 90 -14.49 -26.56 6.53
CA LYS A 90 -14.86 -25.28 5.92
C LYS A 90 -14.95 -25.44 4.40
N ILE A 91 -15.94 -24.80 3.82
CA ILE A 91 -16.15 -24.83 2.37
C ILE A 91 -15.04 -23.99 1.71
N ALA A 92 -14.36 -24.63 0.76
CA ALA A 92 -13.43 -23.91 -0.11
C ALA A 92 -14.20 -23.02 -1.08
N ILE A 93 -13.76 -21.81 -1.24
CA ILE A 93 -14.34 -20.86 -2.23
C ILE A 93 -13.72 -21.17 -3.59
N ASP A 94 -14.55 -21.47 -4.60
CA ASP A 94 -14.11 -21.65 -5.97
C ASP A 94 -13.66 -20.30 -6.57
N ALA A 95 -12.42 -20.28 -7.08
CA ALA A 95 -11.85 -19.07 -7.71
C ALA A 95 -12.68 -18.57 -8.91
N SER A 96 -13.40 -19.46 -9.60
CA SER A 96 -14.30 -19.08 -10.70
C SER A 96 -15.52 -18.28 -10.25
N LYS A 97 -15.87 -18.35 -8.99
CA LYS A 97 -16.98 -17.61 -8.37
C LYS A 97 -16.57 -16.24 -7.81
N ILE A 98 -15.30 -15.89 -7.97
CA ILE A 98 -14.75 -14.62 -7.48
C ILE A 98 -14.69 -13.59 -8.60
N THR A 99 -15.47 -12.51 -8.46
CA THR A 99 -15.27 -11.29 -9.23
C THR A 99 -14.17 -10.50 -8.54
N LYS A 100 -13.05 -10.29 -9.24
CA LYS A 100 -11.87 -9.63 -8.68
C LYS A 100 -12.14 -8.16 -8.35
N PRO A 101 -11.60 -7.63 -7.25
CA PRO A 101 -11.64 -6.20 -6.98
C PRO A 101 -10.80 -5.42 -8.00
N GLN A 102 -11.14 -4.15 -8.20
CA GLN A 102 -10.35 -3.20 -8.96
C GLN A 102 -9.30 -2.53 -8.06
N THR A 103 -8.22 -2.07 -8.68
CA THR A 103 -7.09 -1.45 -8.00
C THR A 103 -6.89 -0.02 -8.48
N THR A 104 -6.35 0.86 -7.63
CA THR A 104 -5.84 2.16 -8.06
C THR A 104 -4.36 2.04 -8.40
N GLY A 105 -3.91 2.79 -9.43
CA GLY A 105 -2.48 2.92 -9.76
C GLY A 105 -1.71 3.59 -8.62
N ILE A 106 -0.42 3.23 -8.50
CA ILE A 106 0.51 3.81 -7.53
C ILE A 106 1.81 4.22 -8.21
N LYS A 107 2.71 4.88 -7.47
CA LYS A 107 4.05 5.26 -7.95
C LYS A 107 5.07 4.20 -7.56
N GLU A 108 6.11 4.07 -8.37
CA GLU A 108 7.28 3.25 -8.06
C GLU A 108 7.85 3.62 -6.68
N GLY A 109 8.24 2.58 -5.92
CA GLY A 109 8.75 2.74 -4.57
C GLY A 109 7.69 2.86 -3.48
N GLN A 110 6.40 3.02 -3.81
CA GLN A 110 5.33 3.00 -2.83
C GLN A 110 4.99 1.58 -2.38
N LEU A 111 4.43 1.47 -1.18
CA LEU A 111 3.89 0.21 -0.66
C LEU A 111 2.63 -0.18 -1.43
N LEU A 112 2.45 -1.48 -1.65
CA LEU A 112 1.25 -2.03 -2.30
C LEU A 112 -0.05 -1.60 -1.60
N SER A 113 -0.04 -1.48 -0.28
CA SER A 113 -1.19 -1.00 0.52
C SER A 113 -1.65 0.42 0.18
N THR A 114 -0.84 1.20 -0.54
CA THR A 114 -1.24 2.53 -1.05
C THR A 114 -2.24 2.41 -2.20
N SER A 115 -2.22 1.28 -2.94
CA SER A 115 -3.25 0.98 -3.93
C SER A 115 -4.54 0.55 -3.24
N LEU A 116 -5.63 1.25 -3.53
CA LEU A 116 -6.94 0.97 -2.97
C LEU A 116 -7.61 -0.17 -3.73
N LEU A 117 -8.18 -1.12 -2.99
CA LEU A 117 -9.06 -2.14 -3.52
C LEU A 117 -10.50 -1.63 -3.50
N SER A 118 -11.24 -1.84 -4.60
CA SER A 118 -12.65 -1.44 -4.68
C SER A 118 -13.48 -2.45 -5.46
N GLY A 119 -14.74 -2.59 -5.07
CA GLY A 119 -15.63 -3.58 -5.67
C GLY A 119 -15.17 -5.01 -5.41
N GLY A 120 -15.45 -5.90 -6.37
CA GLY A 120 -15.27 -7.34 -6.19
C GLY A 120 -16.46 -7.98 -5.49
N SER A 121 -16.62 -9.27 -5.67
CA SER A 121 -17.66 -10.07 -4.99
C SER A 121 -17.29 -11.54 -5.06
N VAL A 122 -17.80 -12.29 -4.11
CA VAL A 122 -17.66 -13.76 -4.06
C VAL A 122 -19.04 -14.37 -3.99
N LYS A 123 -19.24 -15.46 -4.73
CA LYS A 123 -20.50 -16.21 -4.72
C LYS A 123 -20.25 -17.66 -4.31
N ASP A 124 -21.26 -18.28 -3.70
CA ASP A 124 -21.29 -19.71 -3.46
C ASP A 124 -21.71 -20.50 -4.73
N GLU A 125 -21.83 -21.81 -4.62
CA GLU A 125 -22.24 -22.68 -5.72
C GLU A 125 -23.66 -22.40 -6.21
N ASP A 126 -24.55 -21.95 -5.33
CA ASP A 126 -25.93 -21.61 -5.62
C ASP A 126 -26.09 -20.18 -6.18
N GLY A 127 -25.00 -19.40 -6.23
CA GLY A 127 -24.96 -18.04 -6.76
C GLY A 127 -25.28 -16.93 -5.75
N TYR A 128 -25.45 -17.27 -4.46
CA TYR A 128 -25.61 -16.27 -3.39
C TYR A 128 -24.28 -15.60 -3.06
N THR A 129 -24.36 -14.32 -2.69
CA THR A 129 -23.16 -13.58 -2.32
C THR A 129 -22.64 -13.98 -0.94
N ILE A 130 -21.37 -14.34 -0.88
CA ILE A 130 -20.64 -14.53 0.38
C ILE A 130 -20.14 -13.16 0.84
N ALA A 131 -20.62 -12.70 1.99
CA ALA A 131 -20.15 -11.45 2.60
C ALA A 131 -18.72 -11.60 3.09
N GLY A 132 -17.91 -10.53 2.95
CA GLY A 132 -16.50 -10.53 3.36
C GLY A 132 -15.72 -9.36 2.78
N THR A 133 -14.40 -9.35 3.02
CA THR A 133 -13.51 -8.25 2.66
C THR A 133 -12.30 -8.74 1.88
N PHE A 134 -11.91 -7.98 0.85
CA PHE A 134 -10.67 -8.18 0.11
C PHE A 134 -9.54 -7.36 0.74
N VAL A 135 -8.39 -8.00 0.99
CA VAL A 135 -7.21 -7.38 1.59
C VAL A 135 -5.97 -7.78 0.82
N TRP A 136 -5.00 -6.90 0.65
CA TRP A 136 -3.71 -7.23 0.06
C TRP A 136 -3.01 -8.32 0.88
N THR A 137 -2.64 -9.44 0.24
CA THR A 137 -1.93 -10.53 0.91
C THR A 137 -0.58 -10.08 1.45
N ASN A 138 0.10 -9.18 0.72
CA ASN A 138 1.37 -8.57 1.14
C ASN A 138 1.36 -7.06 0.89
N GLY A 139 0.55 -6.32 1.65
CA GLY A 139 0.40 -4.88 1.50
C GLY A 139 1.66 -4.05 1.76
N ASN A 140 2.66 -4.61 2.46
CA ASN A 140 3.93 -3.94 2.77
C ASN A 140 5.00 -4.12 1.67
N ALA A 141 4.68 -4.82 0.58
CA ALA A 141 5.61 -4.95 -0.54
C ALA A 141 5.85 -3.59 -1.21
N VAL A 142 7.11 -3.25 -1.45
CA VAL A 142 7.52 -2.09 -2.25
C VAL A 142 7.42 -2.45 -3.72
N MET A 143 6.69 -1.64 -4.49
CA MET A 143 6.36 -1.96 -5.86
C MET A 143 7.35 -1.36 -6.86
N PRO A 144 7.95 -2.19 -7.75
CA PRO A 144 8.72 -1.72 -8.90
C PRO A 144 7.78 -1.19 -10.00
N ALA A 145 8.33 -0.36 -10.89
CA ALA A 145 7.58 0.19 -12.02
C ALA A 145 6.98 -0.88 -12.95
N GLY A 146 5.90 -0.52 -13.62
CA GLY A 146 5.20 -1.34 -14.62
C GLY A 146 3.96 -2.03 -14.06
N LYS A 147 3.38 -2.92 -14.86
CA LYS A 147 2.25 -3.74 -14.43
C LYS A 147 2.71 -4.86 -13.50
N GLN A 148 2.15 -4.90 -12.33
CA GLN A 148 2.46 -5.88 -11.29
C GLN A 148 1.26 -6.77 -11.01
N SER A 149 1.48 -8.09 -11.01
CA SER A 149 0.46 -9.06 -10.58
C SER A 149 0.59 -9.27 -9.08
N CYS A 150 -0.42 -8.87 -8.33
CA CYS A 150 -0.40 -8.86 -6.87
C CYS A 150 -1.52 -9.75 -6.30
N SER A 151 -1.25 -10.44 -5.21
CA SER A 151 -2.21 -11.31 -4.55
C SER A 151 -3.10 -10.54 -3.59
N VAL A 152 -4.39 -10.85 -3.62
CA VAL A 152 -5.43 -10.34 -2.74
C VAL A 152 -6.12 -11.50 -2.08
N THR A 153 -6.25 -11.48 -0.77
CA THR A 153 -6.96 -12.47 0.02
C THR A 153 -8.37 -11.96 0.35
N PHE A 154 -9.36 -12.80 0.06
CA PHE A 154 -10.72 -12.59 0.52
C PHE A 154 -10.90 -13.26 1.89
N TYR A 155 -11.37 -12.48 2.85
CA TYR A 155 -11.74 -12.94 4.18
C TYR A 155 -13.25 -12.94 4.30
N PRO A 156 -13.90 -14.14 4.32
CA PRO A 156 -15.33 -14.21 4.51
C PRO A 156 -15.72 -13.82 5.95
N ASP A 157 -16.83 -13.10 6.11
CA ASP A 157 -17.37 -12.73 7.42
C ASP A 157 -17.74 -13.98 8.23
N ASN A 158 -18.28 -15.02 7.58
CA ASN A 158 -18.49 -16.32 8.18
C ASN A 158 -17.25 -17.21 8.03
N SER A 159 -16.19 -16.84 8.74
CA SER A 159 -14.93 -17.58 8.74
C SER A 159 -15.00 -18.96 9.37
N SER A 160 -16.08 -19.27 10.09
CA SER A 160 -16.35 -20.63 10.62
C SER A 160 -16.84 -21.58 9.54
N TYR A 161 -17.43 -21.06 8.47
CA TYR A 161 -18.06 -21.85 7.42
C TYR A 161 -17.25 -21.88 6.12
N TYR A 162 -16.59 -20.78 5.77
CA TYR A 162 -15.79 -20.66 4.55
C TYR A 162 -14.29 -20.52 4.85
N ASN A 163 -13.47 -21.09 3.98
CA ASN A 163 -12.04 -20.78 3.93
C ASN A 163 -11.81 -19.40 3.31
N THR A 164 -10.65 -18.82 3.59
CA THR A 164 -10.16 -17.67 2.82
C THR A 164 -9.86 -18.09 1.38
N ALA A 165 -9.91 -17.15 0.45
CA ALA A 165 -9.54 -17.39 -0.95
C ALA A 165 -8.59 -16.31 -1.46
N GLU A 166 -7.66 -16.69 -2.33
CA GLU A 166 -6.72 -15.76 -2.94
C GLU A 166 -7.01 -15.60 -4.43
N VAL A 167 -6.86 -14.37 -4.90
CA VAL A 167 -6.92 -14.03 -6.33
C VAL A 167 -5.80 -13.05 -6.69
N SER A 168 -5.33 -13.11 -7.91
CA SER A 168 -4.37 -12.14 -8.43
C SER A 168 -5.09 -11.01 -9.16
N VAL A 169 -4.67 -9.77 -8.90
CA VAL A 169 -5.12 -8.56 -9.57
C VAL A 169 -3.92 -7.82 -10.16
N GLU A 170 -4.14 -6.99 -11.17
CA GLU A 170 -3.08 -6.15 -11.74
C GLU A 170 -3.06 -4.77 -11.07
N VAL A 171 -1.87 -4.28 -10.77
CA VAL A 171 -1.62 -2.92 -10.28
C VAL A 171 -0.70 -2.21 -11.27
N GLU A 172 -1.11 -1.04 -11.77
CA GLU A 172 -0.27 -0.20 -12.60
C GLU A 172 0.64 0.65 -11.73
N VAL A 173 1.95 0.46 -11.86
CA VAL A 173 2.96 1.21 -11.09
C VAL A 173 3.68 2.18 -12.01
N THR A 174 3.42 3.46 -11.83
CA THR A 174 4.00 4.52 -12.64
C THR A 174 5.47 4.72 -12.29
N PRO A 175 6.40 4.64 -13.27
CA PRO A 175 7.82 4.90 -13.02
C PRO A 175 8.08 6.28 -12.45
N THR A 176 9.14 6.40 -11.66
CA THR A 176 9.64 7.68 -11.14
C THR A 176 11.10 7.86 -11.53
N TYR A 177 11.53 9.13 -11.64
CA TYR A 177 12.89 9.48 -12.04
C TYR A 177 13.46 10.57 -11.13
N LEU A 178 14.76 10.43 -10.81
CA LEU A 178 15.53 11.45 -10.13
C LEU A 178 15.92 12.53 -11.14
N VAL A 179 15.45 13.77 -10.97
CA VAL A 179 15.81 14.90 -11.80
C VAL A 179 16.36 16.02 -10.92
N THR A 180 17.67 16.24 -11.00
CA THR A 180 18.35 17.28 -10.23
C THR A 180 18.78 18.43 -11.11
N ALA A 181 18.95 19.62 -10.52
CA ALA A 181 19.45 20.77 -11.22
C ALA A 181 20.43 21.57 -10.34
N THR A 182 21.53 22.04 -10.95
CA THR A 182 22.57 22.80 -10.28
C THR A 182 23.11 23.93 -11.18
N GLY A 183 23.79 24.90 -10.60
CA GLY A 183 24.50 25.94 -11.34
C GLY A 183 26.02 25.80 -11.22
N THR A 184 26.75 26.14 -12.26
CA THR A 184 28.21 26.35 -12.16
C THR A 184 28.53 27.60 -11.37
N THR A 185 29.83 27.85 -11.09
CA THR A 185 30.27 29.13 -10.47
C THR A 185 29.67 30.32 -11.23
N GLY A 186 28.96 31.18 -10.53
CA GLY A 186 28.34 32.38 -11.10
C GLY A 186 26.81 32.35 -11.15
N GLY A 187 26.18 31.31 -10.67
CA GLY A 187 24.72 31.28 -10.58
C GLY A 187 24.16 30.06 -9.85
N THR A 188 22.84 30.03 -9.74
CA THR A 188 22.07 28.96 -9.13
C THR A 188 20.91 28.55 -10.03
N VAL A 189 20.26 27.46 -9.75
CA VAL A 189 19.02 27.04 -10.43
C VAL A 189 17.88 27.02 -9.42
N ASN A 190 16.78 27.65 -9.79
CA ASN A 190 15.51 27.50 -9.11
C ASN A 190 14.66 26.44 -9.84
N VAL A 191 14.22 25.44 -9.12
CA VAL A 191 13.36 24.36 -9.62
C VAL A 191 11.94 24.63 -9.15
N LEU A 192 11.04 24.97 -10.07
CA LEU A 192 9.63 25.19 -9.75
C LEU A 192 8.91 23.86 -9.69
N GLY A 193 8.14 23.63 -8.63
CA GLY A 193 7.48 22.37 -8.39
C GLY A 193 8.41 21.28 -7.86
N LYS A 194 9.51 21.69 -7.19
CA LYS A 194 10.47 20.77 -6.58
C LYS A 194 9.78 19.85 -5.58
N THR A 195 10.07 18.54 -5.71
CA THR A 195 9.72 17.53 -4.71
C THR A 195 10.81 17.43 -3.64
N GLU A 196 10.48 16.88 -2.48
CA GLU A 196 11.42 16.81 -1.36
C GLU A 196 12.70 16.01 -1.71
N ASP A 197 12.55 14.94 -2.49
CA ASP A 197 13.64 14.03 -2.86
C ASP A 197 14.12 14.19 -4.31
N ASP A 198 13.70 15.26 -5.02
CA ASP A 198 13.96 15.48 -6.44
C ASP A 198 13.48 14.30 -7.35
N VAL A 199 12.50 13.50 -6.87
CA VAL A 199 11.92 12.36 -7.57
C VAL A 199 10.58 12.76 -8.19
N TYR A 200 10.43 12.55 -9.48
CA TYR A 200 9.28 12.98 -10.27
C TYR A 200 8.64 11.80 -11.00
N VAL A 201 7.33 11.85 -11.15
CA VAL A 201 6.58 10.82 -11.90
C VAL A 201 6.92 10.94 -13.39
N LYS A 202 7.02 9.80 -14.06
CA LYS A 202 7.26 9.74 -15.53
C LYS A 202 6.36 10.71 -16.28
N GLY A 203 6.99 11.57 -17.11
CA GLY A 203 6.31 12.54 -17.95
C GLY A 203 5.96 13.86 -17.26
N GLN A 204 6.21 14.00 -15.96
CA GLN A 204 5.99 15.25 -15.23
C GLN A 204 6.86 16.35 -15.81
N GLU A 205 6.27 17.52 -16.07
CA GLU A 205 7.00 18.72 -16.46
C GLU A 205 7.60 19.43 -15.25
N ILE A 206 8.86 19.85 -15.39
CA ILE A 206 9.65 20.53 -14.37
C ILE A 206 10.16 21.82 -14.99
N SER A 207 9.93 22.96 -14.36
CA SER A 207 10.47 24.23 -14.81
C SER A 207 11.78 24.54 -14.09
N LEU A 208 12.84 24.75 -14.85
CA LEU A 208 14.17 25.11 -14.38
C LEU A 208 14.47 26.57 -14.76
N VAL A 209 14.86 27.38 -13.81
CA VAL A 209 15.19 28.79 -13.99
C VAL A 209 16.61 29.05 -13.51
N ALA A 210 17.51 29.39 -14.42
CA ALA A 210 18.88 29.78 -14.10
C ALA A 210 18.92 31.21 -13.58
N LEU A 211 19.52 31.41 -12.42
CA LEU A 211 19.65 32.71 -11.76
C LEU A 211 21.12 33.12 -11.70
N SER A 212 21.52 34.11 -12.50
CA SER A 212 22.89 34.63 -12.53
C SER A 212 23.19 35.45 -11.28
N LEU A 213 24.36 35.24 -10.70
CA LEU A 213 24.92 36.17 -9.69
C LEU A 213 25.40 37.45 -10.35
N PRO A 214 25.62 38.55 -9.57
CA PRO A 214 26.22 39.78 -10.08
C PRO A 214 27.53 39.49 -10.82
N ASN A 215 27.74 40.21 -11.94
CA ASN A 215 28.91 40.10 -12.82
C ASN A 215 29.04 38.78 -13.60
N TYR A 216 27.99 37.95 -13.60
CA TYR A 216 27.88 36.74 -14.44
C TYR A 216 26.66 36.84 -15.35
N LYS A 217 26.69 36.08 -16.42
CA LYS A 217 25.56 35.83 -17.31
C LYS A 217 25.33 34.34 -17.49
N PHE A 218 24.09 33.96 -17.68
CA PHE A 218 23.76 32.62 -18.15
C PHE A 218 24.33 32.42 -19.56
N GLU A 219 24.85 31.22 -19.83
CA GLU A 219 25.46 30.88 -21.10
C GLU A 219 24.73 29.72 -21.78
N SER A 220 24.50 28.63 -21.08
CA SER A 220 23.88 27.44 -21.62
C SER A 220 23.41 26.49 -20.54
N TRP A 221 22.60 25.53 -20.94
CA TRP A 221 22.31 24.33 -20.17
C TRP A 221 23.14 23.16 -20.68
N SER A 222 23.55 22.29 -19.76
CA SER A 222 24.07 20.95 -20.06
C SER A 222 23.31 19.93 -19.24
N VAL A 223 23.25 18.67 -19.75
CA VAL A 223 22.56 17.55 -19.09
C VAL A 223 23.45 16.32 -19.06
N THR A 224 23.39 15.59 -17.95
CA THR A 224 23.98 14.26 -17.81
C THR A 224 22.88 13.24 -17.57
N GLY A 225 23.08 11.99 -18.02
CA GLY A 225 22.07 10.93 -17.97
C GLY A 225 21.18 10.84 -19.20
N ALA A 226 21.29 11.80 -20.13
CA ALA A 226 20.61 11.80 -21.43
C ALA A 226 21.39 12.57 -22.47
N SER A 227 21.08 12.35 -23.76
CA SER A 227 21.57 13.15 -24.88
C SER A 227 20.38 13.92 -25.45
N GLU A 228 20.28 15.20 -25.09
CA GLU A 228 19.21 16.07 -25.59
C GLU A 228 19.74 17.46 -25.89
N THR A 229 19.12 18.13 -26.89
CA THR A 229 19.42 19.53 -27.19
C THR A 229 18.53 20.43 -26.36
N LEU A 230 19.17 21.26 -25.53
CA LEU A 230 18.46 22.17 -24.62
C LEU A 230 18.34 23.58 -25.24
N PRO A 231 17.26 24.31 -25.00
CA PRO A 231 17.12 25.69 -25.40
C PRO A 231 18.20 26.59 -24.77
N ALA A 232 18.57 27.63 -25.47
CA ALA A 232 19.54 28.63 -24.99
C ALA A 232 18.96 29.68 -24.02
N ASN A 233 17.73 29.46 -23.55
CA ASN A 233 17.03 30.35 -22.63
C ASN A 233 17.43 30.03 -21.19
N ASP A 234 17.47 31.02 -20.32
CA ASP A 234 17.71 30.86 -18.89
C ASP A 234 16.56 30.15 -18.15
N SER A 235 15.40 30.08 -18.78
CA SER A 235 14.24 29.32 -18.27
C SER A 235 13.83 28.26 -19.27
N ILE A 236 13.75 26.98 -18.82
CA ILE A 236 13.39 25.84 -19.64
C ILE A 236 12.39 24.95 -18.94
N PHE A 237 11.60 24.22 -19.73
CA PHE A 237 10.76 23.10 -19.27
C PHE A 237 11.39 21.79 -19.69
N VAL A 238 11.49 20.85 -18.74
CA VAL A 238 12.04 19.52 -18.98
C VAL A 238 11.06 18.47 -18.48
N LYS A 239 11.16 17.24 -18.99
CA LYS A 239 10.30 16.12 -18.58
C LYS A 239 11.09 15.08 -17.83
N ALA A 240 10.46 14.55 -16.78
CA ALA A 240 10.97 13.38 -16.08
C ALA A 240 10.71 12.11 -16.89
N ASP A 241 11.65 11.71 -17.72
CA ASP A 241 11.58 10.51 -18.57
C ASP A 241 12.78 9.57 -18.36
N ASN A 242 13.78 10.05 -17.60
CA ASN A 242 14.96 9.32 -17.18
C ASN A 242 15.60 10.03 -15.99
N ASN A 243 16.54 9.36 -15.30
CA ASN A 243 17.37 10.00 -14.28
C ASN A 243 18.33 10.99 -14.97
N LYS A 244 18.25 12.28 -14.60
CA LYS A 244 18.98 13.36 -15.25
C LYS A 244 19.50 14.38 -14.24
N THR A 245 20.65 14.96 -14.55
CA THR A 245 21.15 16.14 -13.86
C THR A 245 21.32 17.28 -14.87
N TYR A 246 20.62 18.37 -14.67
CA TYR A 246 20.73 19.59 -15.45
C TYR A 246 21.72 20.54 -14.80
N THR A 247 22.61 21.14 -15.59
CA THR A 247 23.57 22.14 -15.11
C THR A 247 23.43 23.43 -15.90
N ALA A 248 23.10 24.50 -15.21
CA ALA A 248 23.16 25.85 -15.78
C ALA A 248 24.60 26.34 -15.77
N ASN A 249 25.13 26.63 -16.94
CA ASN A 249 26.48 27.16 -17.12
C ASN A 249 26.45 28.68 -17.15
N PHE A 250 27.33 29.28 -16.36
CA PHE A 250 27.47 30.73 -16.25
C PHE A 250 28.88 31.14 -16.61
N SER A 251 29.01 32.31 -17.26
CA SER A 251 30.30 32.92 -17.58
C SER A 251 30.39 34.34 -17.03
N PRO A 252 31.59 34.80 -16.68
CA PRO A 252 31.78 36.17 -16.23
C PRO A 252 31.42 37.15 -17.35
N ILE A 253 30.83 38.27 -16.98
CA ILE A 253 30.63 39.40 -17.92
C ILE A 253 31.96 40.08 -18.14
N MET A 254 32.44 40.04 -19.35
CA MET A 254 33.70 40.68 -19.74
C MET A 254 33.43 42.07 -20.32
N ARG A 255 34.24 43.06 -19.92
CA ARG A 255 34.17 44.43 -20.39
C ARG A 255 35.49 44.85 -21.07
N ALA A 256 35.40 45.42 -22.24
CA ALA A 256 36.58 46.02 -22.87
C ALA A 256 37.00 47.26 -22.14
N VAL A 257 38.28 47.38 -21.90
CA VAL A 257 38.89 48.59 -21.27
C VAL A 257 39.46 49.47 -22.36
N THR A 258 38.99 50.71 -22.41
CA THR A 258 39.59 51.75 -23.29
C THR A 258 40.42 52.65 -22.43
N ILE A 259 41.70 52.73 -22.72
CA ILE A 259 42.65 53.60 -22.04
C ILE A 259 42.97 54.75 -22.95
N ASN A 260 42.51 55.96 -22.61
CA ASN A 260 42.80 57.18 -23.35
C ASN A 260 43.74 58.01 -22.50
N HIS A 261 44.83 58.45 -23.12
CA HIS A 261 45.79 59.41 -22.49
C HIS A 261 45.73 60.71 -23.20
N VAL A 262 45.61 61.78 -22.43
CA VAL A 262 45.60 63.13 -22.92
C VAL A 262 46.76 63.94 -22.19
N GLY A 263 47.75 64.42 -22.92
CA GLY A 263 48.88 65.10 -22.37
C GLY A 263 50.24 64.40 -22.49
N ASN A 264 51.29 64.93 -21.90
CA ASN A 264 52.69 64.49 -22.04
C ASN A 264 53.16 63.56 -20.90
N GLY A 265 52.32 62.76 -20.33
CA GLY A 265 52.68 61.80 -19.26
C GLY A 265 52.61 60.34 -19.70
N SER A 266 53.07 59.41 -18.89
CA SER A 266 52.84 57.95 -19.06
C SER A 266 51.73 57.47 -18.14
N LEU A 267 50.80 56.70 -18.68
CA LEU A 267 49.75 56.11 -17.91
C LEU A 267 49.96 54.55 -17.83
N SER A 268 49.93 54.02 -16.63
CA SER A 268 49.92 52.60 -16.42
C SER A 268 48.66 52.24 -15.65
N VAL A 269 47.86 51.34 -16.21
CA VAL A 269 46.65 50.80 -15.57
C VAL A 269 46.94 49.37 -15.18
N THR A 270 46.56 49.01 -13.99
CA THR A 270 46.69 47.64 -13.49
C THR A 270 45.33 47.12 -12.98
N ALA A 271 45.04 45.85 -13.22
CA ALA A 271 43.95 45.12 -12.62
C ALA A 271 44.49 43.82 -12.02
N GLU A 272 44.12 43.50 -10.81
CA GLU A 272 44.60 42.32 -10.07
C GLU A 272 46.17 42.22 -10.07
N GLY A 273 46.87 43.35 -10.00
CA GLY A 273 48.33 43.44 -10.00
C GLY A 273 49.00 43.30 -11.36
N ALA A 274 48.30 43.04 -12.44
CA ALA A 274 48.83 42.96 -13.81
C ALA A 274 48.55 44.22 -14.62
N LYS A 275 49.52 44.60 -15.50
CA LYS A 275 49.34 45.72 -16.44
C LYS A 275 48.24 45.42 -17.45
N VAL A 276 47.34 46.36 -17.66
CA VAL A 276 46.23 46.27 -18.61
C VAL A 276 46.53 47.16 -19.81
N ALA A 277 46.46 46.59 -21.03
CA ALA A 277 46.55 47.33 -22.30
C ALA A 277 45.15 47.82 -22.73
N SER A 278 45.13 48.91 -23.50
CA SER A 278 43.92 49.37 -24.16
C SER A 278 43.41 48.29 -25.11
N GLY A 279 42.12 47.97 -25.06
CA GLY A 279 41.50 46.84 -25.79
C GLY A 279 41.49 45.53 -25.02
N ALA A 280 42.12 45.45 -23.85
CA ALA A 280 42.03 44.27 -23.01
C ALA A 280 40.60 44.08 -22.48
N PHE A 281 40.19 42.79 -22.32
CA PHE A 281 38.91 42.44 -21.69
C PHE A 281 39.16 42.10 -20.23
N LEU A 282 38.47 42.79 -19.34
CA LEU A 282 38.49 42.48 -17.92
C LEU A 282 37.14 41.98 -17.46
N ARG A 283 37.18 41.12 -16.47
CA ARG A 283 35.95 40.68 -15.82
C ARG A 283 35.25 41.84 -15.13
N GLN A 284 33.95 41.97 -15.28
CA GLN A 284 33.19 43.02 -14.61
C GLN A 284 33.31 42.84 -13.08
N GLY A 285 33.66 43.91 -12.38
CA GLY A 285 33.84 43.94 -10.92
C GLY A 285 35.28 43.65 -10.44
N THR A 286 36.26 43.62 -11.36
CA THR A 286 37.69 43.61 -11.03
C THR A 286 38.27 45.04 -10.98
#